data_29187ef6cefa0b7e604eee8b5cc27f24
#
_entry.id   29187ef6cefa0b7e604eee8b5cc27f24
#
_cell.length_a   1.000
_cell.length_b   1.000
_cell.length_c   1.000
_cell.angle_alpha   90.00
_cell.angle_beta   90.00
_cell.angle_gamma   90.00
#
_symmetry.space_group_name_H-M   'P 1'
#
loop_
_entity.id
_entity.type
_entity.pdbx_description
1 polymer ?
#
loop_
_entity_poly.entity_id
_entity_poly.type
_entity_poly.pdbx_seq_one_letter_code
_entity_poly.pdbx_strand_id
1 'polypeptide(L)'
;MNRIVLITGASSGYGKATAKAFAACGDTVIMTARNKERLQAACREVGGALAIPMDVTKPEDWEGLVKTVKETYGRLDILVNNAGGGVTIKEVSEFSIEEIDATIQLNLNSVIYGCRAFAGMMKAQKAGTILNISSVCARQCWPTWSVYAAAKAGVLNFSKGLYLELQPHNVRGTCVIPSSASTGFQSACGIGETTDQLLPEDIAETVLYVANLPQRAVVEDVTVWGIDKQINPL
;
A
#
# COMPACT_ATOMS: atom_id res chain seq x y z
N MET A 1 -13.36 -2.18 20.62
CA MET A 1 -13.76 -1.13 19.64
C MET A 1 -13.23 -1.56 18.30
N ASN A 2 -14.02 -1.44 17.24
CA ASN A 2 -13.56 -1.71 15.88
C ASN A 2 -12.49 -0.69 15.47
N ARG A 3 -11.42 -1.14 14.81
CA ARG A 3 -10.37 -0.26 14.31
C ARG A 3 -10.86 0.50 13.08
N ILE A 4 -10.35 1.71 12.89
CA ILE A 4 -10.56 2.50 11.68
C ILE A 4 -9.36 2.24 10.76
N VAL A 5 -9.62 1.63 9.61
CA VAL A 5 -8.60 1.16 8.65
C VAL A 5 -8.76 1.89 7.33
N LEU A 6 -7.74 2.60 6.89
CA LEU A 6 -7.69 3.28 5.60
C LEU A 6 -6.79 2.51 4.64
N ILE A 7 -7.30 2.19 3.45
CA ILE A 7 -6.58 1.44 2.42
C ILE A 7 -6.63 2.19 1.10
N THR A 8 -5.46 2.52 0.55
CA THR A 8 -5.36 3.18 -0.75
C THR A 8 -5.25 2.16 -1.89
N GLY A 9 -5.74 2.51 -3.09
CA GLY A 9 -5.76 1.61 -4.24
C GLY A 9 -6.66 0.38 -4.03
N ALA A 10 -7.73 0.55 -3.25
CA ALA A 10 -8.55 -0.56 -2.77
C ALA A 10 -9.65 -1.04 -3.73
N SER A 11 -9.68 -0.55 -4.98
CA SER A 11 -10.68 -0.97 -5.96
C SER A 11 -10.39 -2.33 -6.62
N SER A 12 -9.20 -2.91 -6.42
CA SER A 12 -8.77 -4.20 -7.00
C SER A 12 -7.56 -4.79 -6.28
N GLY A 13 -7.13 -5.98 -6.69
CA GLY A 13 -5.87 -6.63 -6.26
C GLY A 13 -5.69 -6.68 -4.74
N TYR A 14 -4.47 -6.45 -4.29
CA TYR A 14 -4.10 -6.51 -2.87
C TYR A 14 -4.95 -5.59 -1.99
N GLY A 15 -5.23 -4.37 -2.45
CA GLY A 15 -6.00 -3.40 -1.67
C GLY A 15 -7.43 -3.85 -1.42
N LYS A 16 -8.10 -4.44 -2.43
CA LYS A 16 -9.46 -4.99 -2.27
C LYS A 16 -9.47 -6.24 -1.39
N ALA A 17 -8.52 -7.14 -1.57
CA ALA A 17 -8.38 -8.33 -0.73
C ALA A 17 -8.11 -7.94 0.74
N THR A 18 -7.21 -6.98 0.96
CA THR A 18 -6.92 -6.43 2.29
C THR A 18 -8.17 -5.81 2.94
N ALA A 19 -8.96 -5.05 2.16
CA ALA A 19 -10.20 -4.46 2.64
C ALA A 19 -11.21 -5.54 3.09
N LYS A 20 -11.35 -6.63 2.32
CA LYS A 20 -12.18 -7.79 2.70
C LYS A 20 -11.70 -8.44 4.00
N ALA A 21 -10.39 -8.64 4.15
CA ALA A 21 -9.81 -9.27 5.32
C ALA A 21 -10.08 -8.46 6.60
N PHE A 22 -9.88 -7.13 6.57
CA PHE A 22 -10.18 -6.27 7.71
C PHE A 22 -11.68 -6.19 8.00
N ALA A 23 -12.53 -6.07 6.98
CA ALA A 23 -13.99 -6.04 7.15
C ALA A 23 -14.51 -7.33 7.79
N ALA A 24 -13.97 -8.50 7.40
CA ALA A 24 -14.30 -9.80 7.99
C ALA A 24 -13.92 -9.89 9.48
N CYS A 25 -12.91 -9.13 9.94
CA CYS A 25 -12.58 -8.99 11.36
C CYS A 25 -13.47 -8.00 12.13
N GLY A 26 -14.43 -7.38 11.46
CA GLY A 26 -15.33 -6.38 12.05
C GLY A 26 -14.73 -4.98 12.14
N ASP A 27 -13.62 -4.70 11.45
CA ASP A 27 -13.04 -3.36 11.38
C ASP A 27 -13.85 -2.42 10.49
N THR A 28 -13.83 -1.13 10.78
CA THR A 28 -14.41 -0.11 9.92
C THR A 28 -13.39 0.26 8.82
N VAL A 29 -13.72 -0.06 7.57
CA VAL A 29 -12.81 0.07 6.44
C VAL A 29 -13.16 1.29 5.59
N ILE A 30 -12.16 2.13 5.33
CA ILE A 30 -12.20 3.25 4.38
C ILE A 30 -11.37 2.85 3.16
N MET A 31 -11.99 2.81 2.00
CA MET A 31 -11.37 2.44 0.74
C MET A 31 -11.22 3.65 -0.15
N THR A 32 -10.01 3.84 -0.73
CA THR A 32 -9.79 4.92 -1.70
C THR A 32 -9.22 4.40 -3.01
N ALA A 33 -9.63 5.01 -4.12
CA ALA A 33 -9.09 4.80 -5.47
C ALA A 33 -9.56 5.94 -6.40
N ARG A 34 -8.91 6.07 -7.56
CA ARG A 34 -9.24 7.13 -8.54
C ARG A 34 -10.57 6.90 -9.27
N ASN A 35 -10.83 5.66 -9.70
CA ASN A 35 -12.06 5.33 -10.41
C ASN A 35 -13.20 5.11 -9.42
N LYS A 36 -14.13 6.04 -9.40
CA LYS A 36 -15.27 6.08 -8.47
C LYS A 36 -16.19 4.85 -8.62
N GLU A 37 -16.51 4.47 -9.86
CA GLU A 37 -17.45 3.39 -10.14
C GLU A 37 -16.88 2.04 -9.70
N ARG A 38 -15.60 1.77 -10.04
CA ARG A 38 -14.89 0.56 -9.62
C ARG A 38 -14.72 0.51 -8.11
N LEU A 39 -14.43 1.64 -7.47
CA LEU A 39 -14.30 1.73 -6.02
C LEU A 39 -15.63 1.41 -5.33
N GLN A 40 -16.74 1.99 -5.81
CA GLN A 40 -18.06 1.73 -5.26
C GLN A 40 -18.49 0.26 -5.44
N ALA A 41 -18.17 -0.35 -6.60
CA ALA A 41 -18.41 -1.78 -6.83
C ALA A 41 -17.62 -2.63 -5.83
N ALA A 42 -16.32 -2.35 -5.64
CA ALA A 42 -15.49 -3.04 -4.68
C ALA A 42 -15.99 -2.88 -3.23
N CYS A 43 -16.43 -1.68 -2.85
CA CYS A 43 -17.01 -1.43 -1.52
C CYS A 43 -18.29 -2.24 -1.26
N ARG A 44 -19.15 -2.41 -2.26
CA ARG A 44 -20.34 -3.29 -2.15
C ARG A 44 -19.94 -4.75 -1.89
N GLU A 45 -18.89 -5.23 -2.57
CA GLU A 45 -18.40 -6.60 -2.38
C GLU A 45 -17.73 -6.81 -1.00
N VAL A 46 -17.08 -5.77 -0.46
CA VAL A 46 -16.47 -5.82 0.87
C VAL A 46 -17.51 -5.80 1.99
N GLY A 47 -18.66 -5.16 1.75
CA GLY A 47 -19.73 -5.05 2.74
C GLY A 47 -19.45 -4.02 3.84
N GLY A 48 -20.06 -2.85 3.74
CA GLY A 48 -19.99 -1.82 4.80
C GLY A 48 -18.75 -0.90 4.77
N ALA A 49 -17.92 -0.99 3.75
CA ALA A 49 -16.78 -0.07 3.60
C ALA A 49 -17.22 1.31 3.09
N LEU A 50 -16.52 2.36 3.54
CA LEU A 50 -16.69 3.72 3.05
C LEU A 50 -15.82 3.94 1.80
N ALA A 51 -16.45 4.36 0.69
CA ALA A 51 -15.74 4.69 -0.55
C ALA A 51 -15.43 6.19 -0.63
N ILE A 52 -14.15 6.56 -0.70
CA ILE A 52 -13.72 7.95 -0.91
C ILE A 52 -12.85 7.99 -2.18
N PRO A 53 -13.40 8.46 -3.31
CA PRO A 53 -12.60 8.65 -4.52
C PRO A 53 -11.51 9.68 -4.29
N MET A 54 -10.25 9.34 -4.62
CA MET A 54 -9.11 10.26 -4.56
C MET A 54 -7.97 9.82 -5.47
N ASP A 55 -7.14 10.77 -5.85
CA ASP A 55 -5.86 10.53 -6.49
C ASP A 55 -4.72 10.69 -5.46
N VAL A 56 -4.08 9.57 -5.11
CA VAL A 56 -2.98 9.55 -4.11
C VAL A 56 -1.76 10.40 -4.51
N THR A 57 -1.68 10.81 -5.78
CA THR A 57 -0.59 11.68 -6.28
C THR A 57 -0.84 13.15 -6.01
N LYS A 58 -2.05 13.51 -5.53
CA LYS A 58 -2.47 14.88 -5.27
C LYS A 58 -2.48 15.17 -3.77
N PRO A 59 -1.61 16.07 -3.26
CA PRO A 59 -1.57 16.43 -1.85
C PRO A 59 -2.91 16.95 -1.31
N GLU A 60 -3.66 17.71 -2.11
CA GLU A 60 -4.95 18.27 -1.75
C GLU A 60 -6.01 17.19 -1.44
N ASP A 61 -5.98 16.06 -2.16
CA ASP A 61 -6.90 14.95 -1.90
C ASP A 61 -6.62 14.31 -0.52
N TRP A 62 -5.35 14.26 -0.11
CA TRP A 62 -4.97 13.80 1.22
C TRP A 62 -5.46 14.74 2.33
N GLU A 63 -5.40 16.06 2.12
CA GLU A 63 -5.92 17.04 3.08
C GLU A 63 -7.44 16.88 3.28
N GLY A 64 -8.18 16.69 2.17
CA GLY A 64 -9.60 16.39 2.20
C GLY A 64 -9.92 15.08 2.94
N LEU A 65 -9.13 14.04 2.70
CA LEU A 65 -9.28 12.75 3.34
C LEU A 65 -9.01 12.82 4.86
N VAL A 66 -7.94 13.50 5.29
CA VAL A 66 -7.64 13.71 6.71
C VAL A 66 -8.79 14.42 7.41
N LYS A 67 -9.33 15.49 6.80
CA LYS A 67 -10.48 16.21 7.34
C LYS A 67 -11.67 15.28 7.51
N THR A 68 -12.02 14.50 6.49
CA THR A 68 -13.15 13.56 6.53
C THR A 68 -12.97 12.52 7.63
N VAL A 69 -11.78 11.88 7.74
CA VAL A 69 -11.49 10.87 8.76
C VAL A 69 -11.57 11.48 10.16
N LYS A 70 -11.01 12.68 10.35
CA LYS A 70 -11.04 13.38 11.64
C LYS A 70 -12.46 13.74 12.08
N GLU A 71 -13.27 14.26 11.16
CA GLU A 71 -14.66 14.68 11.47
C GLU A 71 -15.58 13.48 11.70
N THR A 72 -15.37 12.36 10.97
CA THR A 72 -16.25 11.19 11.05
C THR A 72 -15.89 10.25 12.18
N TYR A 73 -14.59 10.01 12.40
CA TYR A 73 -14.10 8.98 13.31
C TYR A 73 -13.23 9.51 14.46
N GLY A 74 -12.68 10.71 14.34
CA GLY A 74 -11.77 11.31 15.32
C GLY A 74 -10.38 10.67 15.39
N ARG A 75 -10.16 9.53 14.70
CA ARG A 75 -8.93 8.73 14.75
C ARG A 75 -8.71 7.92 13.48
N LEU A 76 -7.48 7.46 13.31
CA LEU A 76 -7.11 6.40 12.36
C LEU A 76 -6.20 5.39 13.06
N ASP A 77 -6.58 4.11 13.05
CA ASP A 77 -5.81 3.06 13.72
C ASP A 77 -4.81 2.40 12.77
N ILE A 78 -5.19 2.20 11.50
CA ILE A 78 -4.34 1.54 10.51
C ILE A 78 -4.39 2.31 9.18
N LEU A 79 -3.22 2.62 8.63
CA LEU A 79 -3.04 3.13 7.28
C LEU A 79 -2.34 2.06 6.43
N VAL A 80 -2.95 1.66 5.33
CA VAL A 80 -2.33 0.78 4.32
C VAL A 80 -2.10 1.59 3.03
N ASN A 81 -0.88 2.03 2.82
CA ASN A 81 -0.44 2.66 1.59
C ASN A 81 -0.18 1.56 0.54
N ASN A 82 -1.25 1.16 -0.15
CA ASN A 82 -1.21 0.09 -1.15
C ASN A 82 -1.28 0.61 -2.59
N ALA A 83 -1.78 1.80 -2.82
CA ALA A 83 -1.87 2.35 -4.17
C ALA A 83 -0.50 2.33 -4.86
N GLY A 84 -0.47 1.83 -6.08
CA GLY A 84 0.74 1.70 -6.90
C GLY A 84 0.41 1.05 -8.24
N GLY A 85 1.40 0.94 -9.12
CA GLY A 85 1.21 0.41 -10.47
C GLY A 85 1.53 1.47 -11.53
N GLY A 86 0.84 1.41 -12.68
CA GLY A 86 1.08 2.36 -13.77
C GLY A 86 2.52 2.36 -14.28
N VAL A 87 3.11 1.18 -14.34
CA VAL A 87 4.54 1.00 -14.65
C VAL A 87 4.70 0.87 -16.14
N THR A 88 5.57 1.69 -16.71
CA THR A 88 6.13 1.47 -18.04
C THR A 88 7.37 0.59 -17.89
N ILE A 89 7.50 -0.45 -18.71
CA ILE A 89 8.60 -1.40 -18.67
C ILE A 89 9.39 -1.27 -19.96
N LYS A 90 10.55 -0.63 -19.87
CA LYS A 90 11.47 -0.41 -21.00
C LYS A 90 12.85 -0.02 -20.50
N GLU A 91 13.82 0.06 -21.37
CA GLU A 91 15.18 0.51 -21.03
C GLU A 91 15.16 1.97 -20.56
N VAL A 92 16.04 2.32 -19.62
CA VAL A 92 16.05 3.66 -19.02
C VAL A 92 16.28 4.77 -20.05
N SER A 93 17.04 4.49 -21.11
CA SER A 93 17.29 5.42 -22.22
C SER A 93 16.05 5.77 -23.05
N GLU A 94 14.99 4.97 -22.96
CA GLU A 94 13.75 5.12 -23.71
C GLU A 94 12.64 5.84 -22.94
N PHE A 95 12.85 6.07 -21.61
CA PHE A 95 11.87 6.78 -20.80
C PHE A 95 11.83 8.26 -21.15
N SER A 96 10.63 8.82 -21.27
CA SER A 96 10.47 10.26 -21.16
C SER A 96 10.58 10.70 -19.67
N ILE A 97 10.90 11.94 -19.45
CA ILE A 97 10.98 12.51 -18.08
C ILE A 97 9.61 12.40 -17.39
N GLU A 98 8.52 12.66 -18.13
CA GLU A 98 7.15 12.58 -17.61
C GLU A 98 6.78 11.17 -17.16
N GLU A 99 7.24 10.13 -17.85
CA GLU A 99 7.02 8.74 -17.45
C GLU A 99 7.81 8.38 -16.19
N ILE A 100 9.04 8.88 -16.07
CA ILE A 100 9.85 8.74 -14.85
C ILE A 100 9.13 9.42 -13.69
N ASP A 101 8.75 10.68 -13.85
CA ASP A 101 8.08 11.47 -12.83
C ASP A 101 6.76 10.82 -12.39
N ALA A 102 5.94 10.37 -13.35
CA ALA A 102 4.68 9.68 -13.06
C ALA A 102 4.91 8.37 -12.27
N THR A 103 5.95 7.61 -12.61
CA THR A 103 6.28 6.37 -11.91
C THR A 103 6.70 6.65 -10.46
N ILE A 104 7.60 7.63 -10.25
CA ILE A 104 8.05 8.04 -8.92
C ILE A 104 6.89 8.64 -8.12
N GLN A 105 6.10 9.50 -8.74
CA GLN A 105 4.97 10.17 -8.10
C GLN A 105 3.94 9.15 -7.56
N LEU A 106 3.59 8.14 -8.37
CA LEU A 106 2.60 7.15 -7.97
C LEU A 106 3.18 6.12 -6.98
N ASN A 107 4.43 5.64 -7.17
CA ASN A 107 4.94 4.47 -6.46
C ASN A 107 5.83 4.81 -5.25
N LEU A 108 6.23 6.08 -5.09
CA LEU A 108 7.02 6.55 -3.95
C LEU A 108 6.36 7.76 -3.27
N ASN A 109 6.17 8.87 -3.98
CA ASN A 109 5.68 10.10 -3.37
C ASN A 109 4.31 9.93 -2.74
N SER A 110 3.40 9.18 -3.38
CA SER A 110 2.06 8.89 -2.83
C SER A 110 2.12 8.20 -1.46
N VAL A 111 3.07 7.29 -1.25
CA VAL A 111 3.30 6.62 0.04
C VAL A 111 3.78 7.63 1.09
N ILE A 112 4.74 8.48 0.71
CA ILE A 112 5.24 9.55 1.58
C ILE A 112 4.11 10.52 1.96
N TYR A 113 3.26 10.89 1.00
CA TYR A 113 2.11 11.77 1.25
C TYR A 113 1.12 11.15 2.24
N GLY A 114 0.78 9.88 2.08
CA GLY A 114 -0.10 9.16 3.01
C GLY A 114 0.47 9.12 4.43
N CYS A 115 1.75 8.81 4.57
CA CYS A 115 2.43 8.82 5.86
C CYS A 115 2.44 10.23 6.47
N ARG A 116 2.82 11.26 5.69
CA ARG A 116 2.80 12.67 6.13
C ARG A 116 1.39 13.10 6.60
N ALA A 117 0.37 12.69 5.87
CA ALA A 117 -1.02 13.08 6.15
C ALA A 117 -1.51 12.58 7.52
N PHE A 118 -1.19 11.34 7.90
CA PHE A 118 -1.75 10.71 9.09
C PHE A 118 -0.77 10.54 10.26
N ALA A 119 0.55 10.68 10.05
CA ALA A 119 1.55 10.53 11.12
C ALA A 119 1.26 11.45 12.31
N GLY A 120 0.89 12.70 12.08
CA GLY A 120 0.57 13.65 13.14
C GLY A 120 -0.62 13.21 14.01
N MET A 121 -1.69 12.70 13.38
CA MET A 121 -2.86 12.16 14.08
C MET A 121 -2.48 10.97 14.93
N MET A 122 -1.74 9.99 14.38
CA MET A 122 -1.30 8.79 15.10
C MET A 122 -0.33 9.11 16.24
N LYS A 123 0.59 10.08 16.05
CA LYS A 123 1.47 10.58 17.13
C LYS A 123 0.66 11.15 18.30
N ALA A 124 -0.37 11.96 18.01
CA ALA A 124 -1.24 12.51 19.04
C ALA A 124 -2.06 11.43 19.77
N GLN A 125 -2.48 10.39 19.05
CA GLN A 125 -3.17 9.22 19.61
C GLN A 125 -2.24 8.36 20.49
N LYS A 126 -0.91 8.45 20.31
CA LYS A 126 0.11 7.53 20.87
C LYS A 126 -0.19 6.07 20.50
N ALA A 127 -0.78 5.85 19.35
CA ALA A 127 -1.13 4.54 18.81
C ALA A 127 -1.38 4.66 17.30
N GLY A 128 -1.05 3.61 16.56
CA GLY A 128 -1.30 3.49 15.13
C GLY A 128 -0.37 2.48 14.47
N THR A 129 -0.74 2.07 13.28
CA THR A 129 0.08 1.19 12.44
C THR A 129 0.04 1.67 11.01
N ILE A 130 1.20 1.90 10.40
CA ILE A 130 1.36 2.24 8.99
C ILE A 130 1.98 1.05 8.26
N LEU A 131 1.33 0.58 7.23
CA LEU A 131 1.75 -0.52 6.38
C LEU A 131 1.96 0.01 4.96
N ASN A 132 3.21 0.00 4.49
CA ASN A 132 3.58 0.47 3.16
C ASN A 132 3.83 -0.72 2.25
N ILE A 133 3.10 -0.81 1.13
CA ILE A 133 3.27 -1.90 0.17
C ILE A 133 4.36 -1.52 -0.83
N SER A 134 5.49 -2.22 -0.70
CA SER A 134 6.61 -2.13 -1.64
C SER A 134 6.53 -3.24 -2.71
N SER A 135 7.64 -3.85 -3.05
CA SER A 135 7.78 -4.96 -3.99
C SER A 135 9.13 -5.64 -3.78
N VAL A 136 9.27 -6.90 -4.19
CA VAL A 136 10.58 -7.56 -4.29
C VAL A 136 11.54 -6.78 -5.20
N CYS A 137 11.03 -5.95 -6.12
CA CYS A 137 11.84 -5.01 -6.90
C CYS A 137 12.61 -4.01 -6.02
N ALA A 138 12.25 -3.84 -4.76
CA ALA A 138 13.01 -3.02 -3.81
C ALA A 138 14.35 -3.67 -3.40
N ARG A 139 14.49 -4.98 -3.57
CA ARG A 139 15.66 -5.78 -3.17
C ARG A 139 16.37 -6.41 -4.35
N GLN A 140 15.63 -6.75 -5.39
CA GLN A 140 16.14 -7.35 -6.63
C GLN A 140 15.62 -6.53 -7.80
N CYS A 141 16.46 -6.36 -8.82
CA CYS A 141 16.08 -5.62 -10.01
C CYS A 141 16.20 -6.52 -11.24
N TRP A 142 15.27 -6.36 -12.15
CA TRP A 142 15.31 -7.03 -13.46
C TRP A 142 15.56 -5.99 -14.57
N PRO A 143 16.11 -6.40 -15.71
CA PRO A 143 16.21 -5.52 -16.87
C PRO A 143 14.86 -4.82 -17.13
N THR A 144 14.88 -3.56 -17.53
CA THR A 144 13.72 -2.73 -17.87
C THR A 144 12.84 -2.27 -16.70
N TRP A 145 13.13 -2.70 -15.46
CA TRP A 145 12.38 -2.35 -14.26
C TRP A 145 13.02 -1.25 -13.38
N SER A 146 14.13 -0.67 -13.84
CA SER A 146 14.99 0.20 -13.02
C SER A 146 14.26 1.35 -12.32
N VAL A 147 13.40 2.08 -13.03
CA VAL A 147 12.68 3.23 -12.47
C VAL A 147 11.66 2.80 -11.40
N TYR A 148 10.92 1.72 -11.67
CA TYR A 148 10.00 1.16 -10.67
C TYR A 148 10.75 0.59 -9.45
N ALA A 149 11.84 -0.13 -9.68
CA ALA A 149 12.68 -0.68 -8.61
C ALA A 149 13.24 0.44 -7.72
N ALA A 150 13.71 1.54 -8.31
CA ALA A 150 14.15 2.72 -7.56
C ALA A 150 13.03 3.29 -6.67
N ALA A 151 11.80 3.42 -7.20
CA ALA A 151 10.67 3.88 -6.41
C ALA A 151 10.36 2.93 -5.23
N LYS A 152 10.35 1.61 -5.47
CA LYS A 152 10.04 0.61 -4.44
C LYS A 152 11.18 0.43 -3.43
N ALA A 153 12.44 0.58 -3.83
CA ALA A 153 13.58 0.67 -2.92
C ALA A 153 13.48 1.93 -2.03
N GLY A 154 13.04 3.05 -2.62
CA GLY A 154 12.72 4.27 -1.90
C GLY A 154 11.66 4.04 -0.81
N VAL A 155 10.57 3.34 -1.12
CA VAL A 155 9.51 2.98 -0.14
C VAL A 155 10.08 2.15 0.99
N LEU A 156 10.92 1.14 0.69
CA LEU A 156 11.53 0.27 1.71
C LEU A 156 12.37 1.08 2.68
N ASN A 157 13.30 1.89 2.16
CA ASN A 157 14.19 2.67 3.02
C ASN A 157 13.47 3.80 3.75
N PHE A 158 12.51 4.47 3.10
CA PHE A 158 11.63 5.45 3.72
C PHE A 158 10.86 4.86 4.90
N SER A 159 10.32 3.64 4.76
CA SER A 159 9.57 2.97 5.83
C SER A 159 10.41 2.70 7.07
N LYS A 160 11.69 2.36 6.89
CA LYS A 160 12.65 2.19 8.00
C LYS A 160 12.90 3.50 8.74
N GLY A 161 13.18 4.59 8.01
CA GLY A 161 13.34 5.92 8.60
C GLY A 161 12.09 6.40 9.32
N LEU A 162 10.92 6.23 8.69
CA LEU A 162 9.63 6.60 9.27
C LEU A 162 9.35 5.85 10.58
N TYR A 163 9.68 4.56 10.65
CA TYR A 163 9.50 3.79 11.88
C TYR A 163 10.30 4.40 13.04
N LEU A 164 11.56 4.77 12.82
CA LEU A 164 12.40 5.40 13.84
C LEU A 164 11.82 6.74 14.34
N GLU A 165 11.20 7.52 13.45
CA GLU A 165 10.52 8.78 13.81
C GLU A 165 9.21 8.55 14.59
N LEU A 166 8.54 7.43 14.37
CA LEU A 166 7.22 7.13 14.94
C LEU A 166 7.30 6.30 16.22
N GLN A 167 8.33 5.50 16.39
CA GLN A 167 8.53 4.61 17.54
C GLN A 167 8.42 5.33 18.89
N PRO A 168 9.02 6.54 19.10
CA PRO A 168 8.88 7.27 20.36
C PRO A 168 7.43 7.65 20.72
N HIS A 169 6.55 7.62 19.72
CA HIS A 169 5.13 7.93 19.87
C HIS A 169 4.24 6.69 19.92
N ASN A 170 4.83 5.50 20.08
CA ASN A 170 4.10 4.24 20.10
C ASN A 170 3.29 3.97 18.82
N VAL A 171 3.83 4.39 17.65
CA VAL A 171 3.25 4.14 16.32
C VAL A 171 4.18 3.20 15.56
N ARG A 172 3.61 2.14 14.98
CA ARG A 172 4.35 1.13 14.22
C ARG A 172 4.41 1.47 12.75
N GLY A 173 5.52 1.13 12.11
CA GLY A 173 5.71 1.20 10.66
C GLY A 173 6.23 -0.13 10.14
N THR A 174 5.64 -0.65 9.07
CA THR A 174 6.05 -1.90 8.41
C THR A 174 6.07 -1.74 6.91
N CYS A 175 7.10 -2.28 6.26
CA CYS A 175 7.15 -2.42 4.81
C CYS A 175 6.78 -3.85 4.40
N VAL A 176 5.69 -4.03 3.66
CA VAL A 176 5.32 -5.31 3.07
C VAL A 176 5.88 -5.39 1.65
N ILE A 177 6.59 -6.48 1.34
CA ILE A 177 7.38 -6.64 0.13
C ILE A 177 6.88 -7.87 -0.65
N PRO A 178 5.77 -7.76 -1.40
CA PRO A 178 5.24 -8.87 -2.18
C PRO A 178 6.06 -9.12 -3.44
N SER A 179 6.15 -10.39 -3.84
CA SER A 179 6.50 -10.77 -5.20
C SER A 179 5.30 -10.61 -6.13
N SER A 180 5.44 -11.05 -7.40
CA SER A 180 4.30 -11.07 -8.30
C SER A 180 3.21 -12.01 -7.78
N ALA A 181 1.97 -11.58 -7.91
CA ALA A 181 0.79 -12.38 -7.60
C ALA A 181 -0.24 -12.22 -8.72
N SER A 182 -1.19 -13.14 -8.77
CA SER A 182 -2.25 -13.15 -9.77
C SER A 182 -3.20 -11.96 -9.58
N THR A 183 -2.76 -10.79 -10.10
CA THR A 183 -3.48 -9.52 -10.08
C THR A 183 -3.54 -8.96 -11.51
N GLY A 184 -4.37 -7.94 -11.75
CA GLY A 184 -4.35 -7.22 -13.02
C GLY A 184 -3.12 -6.30 -13.23
N PHE A 185 -2.10 -6.36 -12.35
CA PHE A 185 -0.91 -5.51 -12.42
C PHE A 185 -0.08 -5.82 -13.68
N GLN A 186 0.18 -7.08 -13.96
CA GLN A 186 1.02 -7.51 -15.09
C GLN A 186 0.38 -7.16 -16.43
N SER A 187 -0.91 -7.43 -16.58
CA SER A 187 -1.68 -7.03 -17.77
C SER A 187 -1.68 -5.52 -17.97
N ALA A 188 -1.75 -4.74 -16.89
CA ALA A 188 -1.67 -3.28 -16.92
C ALA A 188 -0.28 -2.76 -17.32
N CYS A 189 0.77 -3.56 -17.14
CA CYS A 189 2.15 -3.24 -17.54
C CYS A 189 2.51 -3.76 -18.94
N GLY A 190 1.56 -4.36 -19.67
CA GLY A 190 1.82 -4.97 -21.00
C GLY A 190 2.59 -6.30 -20.93
N ILE A 191 2.76 -6.87 -19.74
CA ILE A 191 3.30 -8.22 -19.56
C ILE A 191 2.13 -9.20 -19.69
N GLY A 192 2.33 -10.28 -20.45
CA GLY A 192 1.32 -11.34 -20.59
C GLY A 192 0.89 -11.90 -19.23
N GLU A 193 -0.29 -12.52 -19.21
CA GLU A 193 -0.78 -13.19 -17.99
C GLU A 193 0.26 -14.22 -17.53
N THR A 194 0.70 -14.11 -16.30
CA THR A 194 1.54 -15.11 -15.65
C THR A 194 0.67 -15.92 -14.69
N THR A 195 0.85 -17.21 -14.70
CA THR A 195 0.22 -18.13 -13.73
C THR A 195 0.99 -18.07 -12.41
N ASP A 196 0.86 -16.98 -11.67
CA ASP A 196 1.43 -16.90 -10.34
C ASP A 196 0.55 -17.68 -9.36
N GLN A 197 1.16 -18.51 -8.51
CA GLN A 197 0.42 -19.23 -7.46
C GLN A 197 0.04 -18.31 -6.30
N LEU A 198 0.79 -17.22 -6.10
CA LEU A 198 0.48 -16.23 -5.06
C LEU A 198 -0.77 -15.45 -5.43
N LEU A 199 -1.72 -15.38 -4.50
CA LEU A 199 -2.99 -14.68 -4.65
C LEU A 199 -2.99 -13.34 -3.90
N PRO A 200 -3.85 -12.39 -4.28
CA PRO A 200 -4.04 -11.15 -3.52
C PRO A 200 -4.38 -11.39 -2.05
N GLU A 201 -5.08 -12.46 -1.75
CA GLU A 201 -5.49 -12.88 -0.42
C GLU A 201 -4.30 -13.24 0.48
N ASP A 202 -3.24 -13.84 -0.07
CA ASP A 202 -2.03 -14.20 0.68
C ASP A 202 -1.31 -12.94 1.20
N ILE A 203 -1.31 -11.89 0.39
CA ILE A 203 -0.77 -10.58 0.81
C ILE A 203 -1.70 -9.92 1.83
N ALA A 204 -3.00 -10.03 1.66
CA ALA A 204 -3.98 -9.50 2.60
C ALA A 204 -3.85 -10.16 3.98
N GLU A 205 -3.65 -11.48 4.05
CA GLU A 205 -3.41 -12.22 5.29
C GLU A 205 -2.11 -11.77 5.96
N THR A 206 -1.05 -11.55 5.18
CA THR A 206 0.22 -11.02 5.72
C THR A 206 0.04 -9.63 6.32
N VAL A 207 -0.66 -8.73 5.62
CA VAL A 207 -0.99 -7.38 6.11
C VAL A 207 -1.81 -7.47 7.40
N LEU A 208 -2.83 -8.31 7.43
CA LEU A 208 -3.69 -8.52 8.59
C LEU A 208 -2.90 -9.11 9.78
N TYR A 209 -2.03 -10.10 9.53
CA TYR A 209 -1.16 -10.67 10.56
C TYR A 209 -0.30 -9.60 11.22
N VAL A 210 0.40 -8.80 10.43
CA VAL A 210 1.26 -7.71 10.94
C VAL A 210 0.44 -6.68 11.72
N ALA A 211 -0.73 -6.30 11.22
CA ALA A 211 -1.62 -5.35 11.88
C ALA A 211 -2.15 -5.86 13.23
N ASN A 212 -2.32 -7.18 13.37
CA ASN A 212 -2.85 -7.83 14.56
C ASN A 212 -1.78 -8.14 15.63
N LEU A 213 -0.51 -7.92 15.35
CA LEU A 213 0.52 -8.06 16.36
C LEU A 213 0.26 -7.15 17.57
N PRO A 214 0.61 -7.57 18.79
CA PRO A 214 0.48 -6.71 19.96
C PRO A 214 1.31 -5.44 19.79
N GLN A 215 0.84 -4.31 20.32
CA GLN A 215 1.46 -2.99 20.12
C GLN A 215 2.96 -2.93 20.49
N ARG A 216 3.42 -3.78 21.39
CA ARG A 216 4.82 -3.91 21.77
C ARG A 216 5.72 -4.63 20.75
N ALA A 217 5.13 -5.22 19.70
CA ALA A 217 5.86 -5.96 18.67
C ALA A 217 5.77 -5.25 17.33
N VAL A 218 6.87 -5.21 16.60
CA VAL A 218 6.94 -4.66 15.25
C VAL A 218 7.63 -5.67 14.33
N VAL A 219 7.13 -5.76 13.13
CA VAL A 219 7.82 -6.36 11.97
C VAL A 219 8.31 -5.19 11.13
N GLU A 220 9.61 -5.03 11.02
CA GLU A 220 10.21 -3.91 10.26
C GLU A 220 9.86 -4.02 8.77
N ASP A 221 10.10 -5.20 8.20
CA ASP A 221 9.67 -5.56 6.86
C ASP A 221 9.36 -7.06 6.75
N VAL A 222 8.53 -7.42 5.78
CA VAL A 222 8.19 -8.81 5.47
C VAL A 222 8.14 -9.02 3.96
N THR A 223 8.88 -10.01 3.47
CA THR A 223 8.88 -10.39 2.05
C THR A 223 8.06 -11.65 1.85
N VAL A 224 7.14 -11.60 0.88
CA VAL A 224 6.25 -12.71 0.53
C VAL A 224 6.52 -13.14 -0.91
N TRP A 225 6.94 -14.38 -1.08
CA TRP A 225 7.20 -14.99 -2.38
C TRP A 225 6.16 -16.06 -2.69
N GLY A 226 5.77 -16.17 -3.97
CA GLY A 226 5.09 -17.37 -4.44
C GLY A 226 6.06 -18.56 -4.38
N ILE A 227 5.58 -19.73 -3.97
CA ILE A 227 6.43 -20.93 -3.86
C ILE A 227 6.95 -21.41 -5.21
N ASP A 228 6.31 -20.99 -6.29
CA ASP A 228 6.70 -21.25 -7.69
C ASP A 228 7.84 -20.34 -8.17
N LYS A 229 8.28 -19.37 -7.39
CA LYS A 229 9.31 -18.39 -7.78
C LYS A 229 10.69 -18.82 -7.29
N GLN A 230 11.66 -18.68 -8.17
CA GLN A 230 13.07 -18.82 -7.79
C GLN A 230 13.52 -17.55 -7.04
N ILE A 231 13.90 -17.72 -5.77
CA ILE A 231 14.51 -16.66 -4.97
C ILE A 231 16.01 -16.70 -5.23
N ASN A 232 16.54 -15.64 -5.87
CA ASN A 232 17.98 -15.50 -6.00
C ASN A 232 18.53 -14.92 -4.69
N PRO A 233 19.50 -15.56 -4.03
CA PRO A 233 20.18 -14.96 -2.89
C PRO A 233 20.82 -13.63 -3.28
N LEU A 234 20.76 -12.66 -2.38
CA LEU A 234 21.46 -11.37 -2.53
C LEU A 234 22.96 -11.54 -2.36
#